data_c541c61be3d08f4208b4afd9804ab097
#
_entry.id   c541c61be3d08f4208b4afd9804ab097
#
_cell.length_a   1.000
_cell.length_b   1.000
_cell.length_c   1.000
_cell.angle_alpha   90.00
_cell.angle_beta   90.00
_cell.angle_gamma   90.00
#
_symmetry.space_group_name_H-M   'P 1'
#
loop_
_entity.id
_entity.type
_entity.pdbx_description
1 polymer ?
#
loop_
_entity_poly.entity_id
_entity_poly.type
_entity_poly.pdbx_seq_one_letter_code
_entity_poly.pdbx_strand_id
1 'polypeptide(L)'
;MEKRLFTSECVTCGHPDKVADSISDAILDACLAQDANSRVACEVMVTTNFCLICGEITTKAKVDYAGVAREVIRSIGYTHADAGFSADAVEILCKVHTQSADIAMGTNDEVGGAGDQGMMFGGACTQTPELMPLPAALSRALSNRLTQCVQSNDLLRPDGKTQVSVEFDEQGNVVGIDTVVVSVMHTEDFEISELRRYIREGVIAPVLKQYGFDISQVANIHINPTGKFVIGGPDGDTGLTGRKIIVDTYGGYFSHGGGAFSGKDPTKVDRSGAYMARYMAKNLVAAGLASQVQVQLAYAIGVAEPVSVRVDSYGTGKIADEEMTALLRKTCDLTPAGIINKLQLRRPIYGKTAREGHFGVEDLPWEATDLAAELKKLAGI
;
A
#
# COMPACT_ATOMS: atom_id res chain seq x y z
N MET A 1 -18.90 20.35 22.29
CA MET A 1 -18.26 20.61 20.98
C MET A 1 -18.36 19.37 20.12
N GLU A 2 -18.57 19.52 18.83
CA GLU A 2 -18.57 18.41 17.90
C GLU A 2 -17.16 17.84 17.77
N LYS A 3 -17.01 16.51 17.81
CA LYS A 3 -15.71 15.84 17.69
C LYS A 3 -15.15 16.01 16.28
N ARG A 4 -13.87 16.32 16.15
CA ARG A 4 -13.17 16.32 14.85
C ARG A 4 -12.57 14.94 14.62
N LEU A 5 -13.29 14.11 13.88
CA LEU A 5 -12.88 12.75 13.60
C LEU A 5 -12.28 12.62 12.20
N PHE A 6 -11.21 11.86 12.09
CA PHE A 6 -10.71 11.36 10.81
C PHE A 6 -10.66 9.83 10.85
N THR A 7 -11.14 9.20 9.78
CA THR A 7 -11.29 7.75 9.70
C THR A 7 -10.48 7.20 8.53
N SER A 8 -9.70 6.15 8.79
CA SER A 8 -9.05 5.35 7.75
C SER A 8 -9.45 3.90 7.88
N GLU A 9 -9.45 3.19 6.77
CA GLU A 9 -9.68 1.76 6.71
C GLU A 9 -8.51 1.01 6.09
N CYS A 10 -8.43 -0.29 6.39
CA CYS A 10 -7.53 -1.22 5.75
C CYS A 10 -8.22 -2.57 5.55
N VAL A 11 -7.68 -3.39 4.68
CA VAL A 11 -8.15 -4.76 4.43
C VAL A 11 -7.01 -5.75 4.58
N THR A 12 -7.31 -6.99 4.94
CA THR A 12 -6.31 -8.06 5.03
C THR A 12 -5.79 -8.45 3.63
N CYS A 13 -4.65 -9.13 3.57
CA CYS A 13 -4.14 -9.69 2.31
C CYS A 13 -5.09 -10.73 1.68
N GLY A 14 -6.06 -11.26 2.45
CA GLY A 14 -7.10 -12.17 1.97
C GLY A 14 -8.33 -11.48 1.38
N HIS A 15 -8.45 -10.16 1.47
CA HIS A 15 -9.50 -9.43 0.76
C HIS A 15 -9.36 -9.65 -0.76
N PRO A 16 -10.45 -9.86 -1.54
CA PRO A 16 -10.38 -10.20 -2.97
C PRO A 16 -9.48 -9.28 -3.80
N ASP A 17 -9.59 -7.96 -3.63
CA ASP A 17 -8.74 -7.01 -4.34
C ASP A 17 -7.26 -7.14 -3.95
N LYS A 18 -6.96 -7.44 -2.67
CA LYS A 18 -5.57 -7.64 -2.21
C LYS A 18 -5.00 -9.01 -2.60
N VAL A 19 -5.84 -10.01 -2.79
CA VAL A 19 -5.44 -11.28 -3.42
C VAL A 19 -4.98 -11.00 -4.85
N ALA A 20 -5.75 -10.21 -5.63
CA ALA A 20 -5.39 -9.82 -6.98
C ALA A 20 -4.09 -9.00 -7.01
N ASP A 21 -3.93 -8.00 -6.14
CA ASP A 21 -2.71 -7.21 -5.98
C ASP A 21 -1.50 -8.10 -5.64
N SER A 22 -1.68 -9.04 -4.71
CA SER A 22 -0.60 -9.93 -4.27
C SER A 22 -0.14 -10.87 -5.39
N ILE A 23 -1.05 -11.36 -6.23
CA ILE A 23 -0.72 -12.19 -7.38
C ILE A 23 0.01 -11.38 -8.44
N SER A 24 -0.48 -10.19 -8.78
CA SER A 24 0.14 -9.34 -9.80
C SER A 24 1.56 -8.89 -9.41
N ASP A 25 1.80 -8.55 -8.15
CA ASP A 25 3.12 -8.18 -7.64
C ASP A 25 4.07 -9.38 -7.48
N ALA A 26 3.56 -10.56 -7.16
CA ALA A 26 4.37 -11.79 -7.14
C ALA A 26 4.83 -12.19 -8.56
N ILE A 27 4.00 -11.98 -9.56
CA ILE A 27 4.38 -12.18 -10.98
C ILE A 27 5.46 -11.18 -11.38
N LEU A 28 5.32 -9.91 -10.99
CA LEU A 28 6.36 -8.90 -11.20
C LEU A 28 7.69 -9.32 -10.56
N ASP A 29 7.66 -9.72 -9.30
CA ASP A 29 8.87 -10.16 -8.58
C ASP A 29 9.52 -11.38 -9.24
N ALA A 30 8.72 -12.35 -9.69
CA ALA A 30 9.21 -13.54 -10.40
C ALA A 30 9.87 -13.19 -11.75
N CYS A 31 9.38 -12.16 -12.43
CA CYS A 31 10.00 -11.62 -13.65
C CYS A 31 11.32 -10.92 -13.33
N LEU A 32 11.31 -9.97 -12.36
CA LEU A 32 12.48 -9.17 -12.00
C LEU A 32 13.62 -10.01 -11.42
N ALA A 33 13.31 -11.10 -10.72
CA ALA A 33 14.31 -12.02 -10.17
C ALA A 33 15.16 -12.69 -11.26
N GLN A 34 14.64 -12.86 -12.47
CA GLN A 34 15.34 -13.49 -13.59
C GLN A 34 15.78 -12.47 -14.66
N ASP A 35 15.08 -11.36 -14.79
CA ASP A 35 15.37 -10.28 -15.74
C ASP A 35 15.00 -8.92 -15.12
N ALA A 36 15.99 -8.22 -14.59
CA ALA A 36 15.84 -6.91 -13.95
C ALA A 36 15.28 -5.82 -14.91
N ASN A 37 15.30 -6.07 -16.23
CA ASN A 37 14.77 -5.16 -17.24
C ASN A 37 13.36 -5.56 -17.72
N SER A 38 12.69 -6.49 -17.04
CA SER A 38 11.31 -6.87 -17.34
C SER A 38 10.39 -5.65 -17.34
N ARG A 39 9.53 -5.58 -18.36
CA ARG A 39 8.42 -4.62 -18.46
C ARG A 39 7.14 -5.38 -18.16
N VAL A 40 6.47 -4.98 -17.09
CA VAL A 40 5.30 -5.69 -16.55
C VAL A 40 4.16 -4.71 -16.35
N ALA A 41 3.02 -5.02 -16.90
CA ALA A 41 1.72 -4.45 -16.65
C ALA A 41 0.75 -5.62 -16.47
N CYS A 42 0.70 -6.19 -15.27
CA CYS A 42 -0.05 -7.39 -14.93
C CYS A 42 -1.30 -7.04 -14.16
N GLU A 43 -2.45 -7.42 -14.69
CA GLU A 43 -3.76 -7.28 -14.07
C GLU A 43 -4.30 -8.65 -13.70
N VAL A 44 -4.95 -8.73 -12.54
CA VAL A 44 -5.55 -9.96 -12.04
C VAL A 44 -6.99 -9.69 -11.63
N MET A 45 -7.89 -10.62 -11.98
CA MET A 45 -9.24 -10.68 -11.47
C MET A 45 -9.45 -12.02 -10.76
N VAL A 46 -10.03 -11.99 -9.57
CA VAL A 46 -10.41 -13.21 -8.81
C VAL A 46 -11.89 -13.15 -8.48
N THR A 47 -12.56 -14.30 -8.55
CA THR A 47 -13.96 -14.48 -8.16
C THR A 47 -14.15 -15.95 -7.74
N THR A 48 -15.39 -16.40 -7.46
CA THR A 48 -15.66 -17.78 -7.06
C THR A 48 -14.93 -18.78 -7.94
N ASN A 49 -14.04 -19.55 -7.34
CA ASN A 49 -13.22 -20.61 -7.97
C ASN A 49 -12.51 -20.24 -9.28
N PHE A 50 -12.27 -18.95 -9.54
CA PHE A 50 -11.68 -18.48 -10.79
C PHE A 50 -10.66 -17.36 -10.58
N CYS A 51 -9.56 -17.39 -11.37
CA CYS A 51 -8.53 -16.36 -11.41
C CYS A 51 -8.15 -16.09 -12.88
N LEU A 52 -8.29 -14.86 -13.33
CA LEU A 52 -7.78 -14.40 -14.62
C LEU A 52 -6.50 -13.58 -14.39
N ILE A 53 -5.43 -13.94 -15.08
CA ILE A 53 -4.18 -13.18 -15.18
C ILE A 53 -4.08 -12.65 -16.60
N CYS A 54 -4.01 -11.33 -16.77
CA CYS A 54 -3.93 -10.71 -18.10
C CYS A 54 -3.02 -9.48 -18.09
N GLY A 55 -2.74 -8.94 -19.25
CA GLY A 55 -1.92 -7.74 -19.42
C GLY A 55 -0.72 -7.96 -20.34
N GLU A 56 0.23 -7.03 -20.27
CA GLU A 56 1.40 -6.99 -21.14
C GLU A 56 2.67 -7.23 -20.33
N ILE A 57 3.41 -8.29 -20.70
CA ILE A 57 4.70 -8.62 -20.08
C ILE A 57 5.75 -8.85 -21.16
N THR A 58 6.80 -8.03 -21.16
CA THR A 58 7.99 -8.19 -22.00
C THR A 58 9.17 -8.53 -21.11
N THR A 59 9.63 -9.77 -21.18
CA THR A 59 10.71 -10.28 -20.32
C THR A 59 11.47 -11.42 -21.00
N LYS A 60 12.73 -11.62 -20.57
CA LYS A 60 13.52 -12.83 -20.89
C LYS A 60 13.30 -13.92 -19.84
N ALA A 61 12.62 -13.62 -18.74
CA ALA A 61 12.31 -14.57 -17.68
C ALA A 61 11.35 -15.66 -18.20
N LYS A 62 11.47 -16.86 -17.63
CA LYS A 62 10.54 -17.97 -17.84
C LYS A 62 9.76 -18.19 -16.57
N VAL A 63 8.57 -17.62 -16.49
CA VAL A 63 7.70 -17.64 -15.30
C VAL A 63 6.46 -18.47 -15.56
N ASP A 64 6.18 -19.41 -14.68
CA ASP A 64 4.88 -20.08 -14.60
C ASP A 64 3.90 -19.20 -13.81
N TYR A 65 3.17 -18.34 -14.50
CA TYR A 65 2.24 -17.40 -13.90
C TYR A 65 1.14 -18.09 -13.09
N ALA A 66 0.64 -19.22 -13.57
CA ALA A 66 -0.39 -19.98 -12.85
C ALA A 66 0.17 -20.61 -11.57
N GLY A 67 1.39 -21.15 -11.63
CA GLY A 67 2.10 -21.67 -10.46
C GLY A 67 2.34 -20.58 -9.40
N VAL A 68 2.83 -19.40 -9.82
CA VAL A 68 3.02 -18.25 -8.93
C VAL A 68 1.71 -17.84 -8.26
N ALA A 69 0.62 -17.73 -9.01
CA ALA A 69 -0.69 -17.39 -8.45
C ALA A 69 -1.18 -18.40 -7.41
N ARG A 70 -1.03 -19.71 -7.66
CA ARG A 70 -1.40 -20.77 -6.70
C ARG A 70 -0.61 -20.66 -5.40
N GLU A 71 0.70 -20.42 -5.48
CA GLU A 71 1.53 -20.23 -4.29
C GLU A 71 1.13 -19.00 -3.48
N VAL A 72 0.80 -17.90 -4.15
CA VAL A 72 0.27 -16.69 -3.49
C VAL A 72 -1.04 -16.99 -2.77
N ILE A 73 -2.01 -17.60 -3.45
CA ILE A 73 -3.32 -17.94 -2.89
C ILE A 73 -3.14 -18.86 -1.67
N ARG A 74 -2.26 -19.87 -1.77
CA ARG A 74 -1.92 -20.78 -0.66
C ARG A 74 -1.29 -20.04 0.52
N SER A 75 -0.33 -19.16 0.26
CA SER A 75 0.39 -18.40 1.30
C SER A 75 -0.49 -17.38 2.02
N ILE A 76 -1.56 -16.90 1.39
CA ILE A 76 -2.57 -16.03 2.02
C ILE A 76 -3.43 -16.83 3.02
N GLY A 77 -3.60 -18.14 2.80
CA GLY A 77 -4.40 -19.02 3.65
C GLY A 77 -5.67 -19.56 2.99
N TYR A 78 -5.85 -19.38 1.69
CA TYR A 78 -6.94 -20.00 0.93
C TYR A 78 -6.57 -21.46 0.59
N THR A 79 -6.58 -22.32 1.60
CA THR A 79 -6.21 -23.73 1.51
C THR A 79 -7.39 -24.68 1.75
N HIS A 80 -8.53 -24.16 2.19
CA HIS A 80 -9.71 -24.92 2.54
C HIS A 80 -10.74 -24.90 1.40
N ALA A 81 -11.26 -26.05 1.02
CA ALA A 81 -12.23 -26.19 -0.07
C ALA A 81 -13.61 -25.55 0.24
N ASP A 82 -13.92 -25.38 1.54
CA ASP A 82 -15.17 -24.78 2.02
C ASP A 82 -15.23 -23.25 1.79
N ALA A 83 -14.11 -22.62 1.43
CA ALA A 83 -14.05 -21.18 1.20
C ALA A 83 -14.52 -20.77 -0.20
N GLY A 84 -15.00 -21.66 -1.07
CA GLY A 84 -15.42 -21.39 -2.45
C GLY A 84 -14.31 -20.85 -3.38
N PHE A 85 -13.10 -20.71 -2.82
CA PHE A 85 -11.89 -20.30 -3.50
C PHE A 85 -10.68 -20.89 -2.77
N SER A 86 -9.92 -21.76 -3.43
CA SER A 86 -8.72 -22.35 -2.82
C SER A 86 -7.60 -22.57 -3.82
N ALA A 87 -6.36 -22.58 -3.32
CA ALA A 87 -5.17 -22.74 -4.16
C ALA A 87 -5.18 -23.99 -5.05
N ASP A 88 -5.75 -25.10 -4.54
CA ASP A 88 -5.76 -26.38 -5.25
C ASP A 88 -6.91 -26.51 -6.25
N ALA A 89 -8.06 -25.86 -5.99
CA ALA A 89 -9.28 -25.99 -6.80
C ALA A 89 -9.46 -24.87 -7.83
N VAL A 90 -8.90 -23.66 -7.59
CA VAL A 90 -9.12 -22.49 -8.45
C VAL A 90 -8.73 -22.74 -9.91
N GLU A 91 -9.63 -22.42 -10.83
CA GLU A 91 -9.32 -22.36 -12.25
C GLU A 91 -8.51 -21.10 -12.56
N ILE A 92 -7.34 -21.24 -13.20
CA ILE A 92 -6.48 -20.11 -13.54
C ILE A 92 -6.36 -20.00 -15.05
N LEU A 93 -6.82 -18.87 -15.59
CA LEU A 93 -6.69 -18.51 -17.01
C LEU A 93 -5.64 -17.42 -17.19
N CYS A 94 -4.65 -17.65 -18.05
CA CYS A 94 -3.63 -16.67 -18.38
C CYS A 94 -3.85 -16.12 -19.81
N LYS A 95 -3.96 -14.79 -19.93
CA LYS A 95 -4.09 -14.02 -21.16
C LYS A 95 -3.06 -12.89 -21.19
N VAL A 96 -1.78 -13.27 -21.20
CA VAL A 96 -0.65 -12.34 -21.19
C VAL A 96 -0.09 -12.20 -22.61
N HIS A 97 0.17 -10.96 -23.03
CA HIS A 97 0.73 -10.60 -24.31
C HIS A 97 2.06 -9.87 -24.16
N THR A 98 2.86 -9.80 -25.21
CA THR A 98 4.04 -8.93 -25.26
C THR A 98 3.60 -7.50 -25.58
N GLN A 99 4.19 -6.49 -24.91
CA GLN A 99 3.90 -5.08 -25.16
C GLN A 99 4.10 -4.70 -26.63
N SER A 100 3.23 -3.83 -27.17
CA SER A 100 3.37 -3.35 -28.55
C SER A 100 4.65 -2.52 -28.74
N ALA A 101 5.25 -2.61 -29.93
CA ALA A 101 6.46 -1.86 -30.27
C ALA A 101 6.24 -0.34 -30.27
N ASP A 102 5.02 0.12 -30.57
CA ASP A 102 4.70 1.55 -30.63
C ASP A 102 4.76 2.24 -29.25
N ILE A 103 4.35 1.56 -28.20
CA ILE A 103 4.44 2.07 -26.81
C ILE A 103 5.91 2.08 -26.34
N ALA A 104 6.73 1.13 -26.83
CA ALA A 104 8.14 1.03 -26.45
C ALA A 104 9.00 2.18 -27.01
N MET A 105 8.61 2.82 -28.12
CA MET A 105 9.43 3.86 -28.79
C MET A 105 9.59 5.16 -27.97
N GLY A 106 8.63 5.51 -27.11
CA GLY A 106 8.68 6.73 -26.27
C GLY A 106 9.25 6.51 -24.86
N THR A 107 9.48 5.24 -24.46
CA THR A 107 9.76 4.85 -23.08
C THR A 107 10.96 3.92 -22.94
N ASN A 108 11.77 3.76 -24.00
CA ASN A 108 12.99 2.97 -23.94
C ASN A 108 14.06 3.69 -23.09
N ASP A 109 15.05 2.93 -22.61
CA ASP A 109 16.13 3.46 -21.77
C ASP A 109 16.99 4.54 -22.47
N GLU A 110 16.93 4.67 -23.81
CA GLU A 110 17.65 5.70 -24.59
C GLU A 110 16.92 7.05 -24.56
N VAL A 111 15.58 7.06 -24.52
CA VAL A 111 14.78 8.31 -24.47
C VAL A 111 14.56 8.75 -23.03
N GLY A 112 14.50 7.83 -22.06
CA GLY A 112 14.41 8.09 -20.62
C GLY A 112 13.15 8.84 -20.17
N GLY A 113 12.16 9.01 -21.04
CA GLY A 113 10.92 9.74 -20.76
C GLY A 113 9.95 8.94 -19.91
N ALA A 114 9.04 9.63 -19.23
CA ALA A 114 7.96 9.01 -18.49
C ALA A 114 7.04 8.20 -19.42
N GLY A 115 6.69 6.99 -19.00
CA GLY A 115 5.86 6.07 -19.80
C GLY A 115 4.39 6.48 -19.90
N ASP A 116 3.95 7.41 -19.07
CA ASP A 116 2.61 7.95 -19.04
C ASP A 116 2.59 9.36 -18.46
N GLN A 117 1.50 10.07 -18.66
CA GLN A 117 1.18 11.26 -17.91
C GLN A 117 0.54 10.90 -16.57
N GLY A 118 0.68 11.74 -15.54
CA GLY A 118 0.01 11.51 -14.27
C GLY A 118 0.46 12.43 -13.16
N MET A 119 -0.25 12.35 -12.04
CA MET A 119 0.08 13.01 -10.78
C MET A 119 0.37 11.95 -9.72
N MET A 120 1.43 12.12 -8.97
CA MET A 120 1.83 11.22 -7.88
C MET A 120 1.97 12.04 -6.61
N PHE A 121 1.53 11.47 -5.49
CA PHE A 121 1.57 12.13 -4.19
C PHE A 121 2.34 11.30 -3.19
N GLY A 122 3.10 11.97 -2.35
CA GLY A 122 3.74 11.42 -1.17
C GLY A 122 3.42 12.27 0.05
N GLY A 123 3.18 11.63 1.18
CA GLY A 123 2.89 12.33 2.43
C GLY A 123 3.72 11.80 3.58
N ALA A 124 3.96 12.62 4.58
CA ALA A 124 4.53 12.24 5.87
C ALA A 124 4.06 13.21 6.97
N CYS A 125 3.91 12.69 8.19
CA CYS A 125 3.62 13.52 9.36
C CYS A 125 4.19 12.88 10.64
N THR A 126 4.30 13.68 11.70
CA THR A 126 4.91 13.25 12.98
C THR A 126 3.96 12.50 13.90
N GLN A 127 2.82 12.01 13.43
CA GLN A 127 1.81 11.35 14.25
C GLN A 127 2.23 9.94 14.72
N THR A 128 3.12 9.29 14.01
CA THR A 128 3.63 7.94 14.34
C THR A 128 5.14 7.85 14.11
N PRO A 129 5.84 6.87 14.71
CA PRO A 129 7.28 6.69 14.50
C PRO A 129 7.68 6.47 13.04
N GLU A 130 6.85 5.78 12.26
CA GLU A 130 7.04 5.55 10.83
C GLU A 130 6.72 6.77 9.96
N LEU A 131 6.35 7.89 10.58
CA LEU A 131 5.96 9.15 9.95
C LEU A 131 4.74 8.98 9.00
N MET A 132 3.75 8.25 9.48
CA MET A 132 2.45 8.01 8.84
C MET A 132 1.31 8.68 9.63
N PRO A 133 0.18 9.00 8.97
CA PRO A 133 -1.03 9.38 9.69
C PRO A 133 -1.52 8.27 10.61
N LEU A 134 -1.81 8.59 11.87
CA LEU A 134 -2.18 7.61 12.89
C LEU A 134 -3.40 6.73 12.50
N PRO A 135 -4.50 7.26 11.94
CA PRO A 135 -5.63 6.41 11.56
C PRO A 135 -5.26 5.39 10.47
N ALA A 136 -4.41 5.77 9.51
CA ALA A 136 -3.92 4.85 8.47
C ALA A 136 -2.94 3.81 9.05
N ALA A 137 -2.02 4.23 9.90
CA ALA A 137 -1.07 3.32 10.56
C ALA A 137 -1.79 2.30 11.45
N LEU A 138 -2.75 2.74 12.27
CA LEU A 138 -3.52 1.86 13.17
C LEU A 138 -4.39 0.87 12.38
N SER A 139 -5.15 1.34 11.38
CA SER A 139 -5.99 0.43 10.58
C SER A 139 -5.15 -0.65 9.89
N ARG A 140 -3.98 -0.29 9.35
CA ARG A 140 -3.03 -1.24 8.76
C ARG A 140 -2.43 -2.19 9.79
N ALA A 141 -1.99 -1.69 10.95
CA ALA A 141 -1.43 -2.53 12.00
C ALA A 141 -2.46 -3.56 12.51
N LEU A 142 -3.74 -3.16 12.64
CA LEU A 142 -4.84 -4.07 12.96
C LEU A 142 -5.03 -5.14 11.88
N SER A 143 -5.00 -4.75 10.60
CA SER A 143 -5.12 -5.68 9.47
C SER A 143 -3.97 -6.68 9.42
N ASN A 144 -2.73 -6.21 9.61
CA ASN A 144 -1.55 -7.08 9.64
C ASN A 144 -1.58 -8.04 10.83
N ARG A 145 -2.00 -7.55 12.01
CA ARG A 145 -2.17 -8.40 13.19
C ARG A 145 -3.27 -9.45 12.98
N LEU A 146 -4.39 -9.06 12.34
CA LEU A 146 -5.47 -9.96 11.99
C LEU A 146 -4.98 -11.08 11.05
N THR A 147 -4.20 -10.73 10.03
CA THR A 147 -3.57 -11.70 9.11
C THR A 147 -2.69 -12.71 9.87
N GLN A 148 -1.90 -12.27 10.86
CA GLN A 148 -1.11 -13.17 11.70
C GLN A 148 -2.00 -14.11 12.52
N CYS A 149 -3.12 -13.63 13.04
CA CYS A 149 -4.09 -14.44 13.78
C CYS A 149 -4.75 -15.50 12.89
N VAL A 150 -5.06 -15.15 11.64
CA VAL A 150 -5.60 -16.12 10.66
C VAL A 150 -4.62 -17.28 10.43
N GLN A 151 -3.32 -17.00 10.34
CA GLN A 151 -2.30 -18.04 10.16
C GLN A 151 -2.13 -18.99 11.34
N SER A 152 -2.62 -18.61 12.52
CA SER A 152 -2.47 -19.36 13.78
C SER A 152 -3.79 -19.88 14.38
N ASN A 153 -4.92 -19.67 13.71
CA ASN A 153 -6.24 -20.07 14.21
C ASN A 153 -7.13 -20.58 13.07
N ASP A 154 -7.33 -21.89 13.03
CA ASP A 154 -8.09 -22.60 11.99
C ASP A 154 -9.58 -22.22 11.93
N LEU A 155 -10.10 -21.51 12.91
CA LEU A 155 -11.47 -20.97 12.91
C LEU A 155 -11.61 -19.64 12.19
N LEU A 156 -10.49 -18.95 11.90
CA LEU A 156 -10.48 -17.74 11.10
C LEU A 156 -10.26 -18.05 9.62
N ARG A 157 -10.67 -17.12 8.77
CA ARG A 157 -10.47 -17.17 7.32
C ARG A 157 -9.79 -15.87 6.84
N PRO A 158 -9.14 -15.88 5.66
CA PRO A 158 -8.22 -14.81 5.25
C PRO A 158 -8.86 -13.43 5.05
N ASP A 159 -10.13 -13.34 4.66
CA ASP A 159 -10.78 -12.07 4.37
C ASP A 159 -11.13 -11.28 5.65
N GLY A 160 -10.86 -9.99 5.62
CA GLY A 160 -11.19 -9.11 6.73
C GLY A 160 -10.94 -7.64 6.41
N LYS A 161 -11.58 -6.79 7.22
CA LYS A 161 -11.45 -5.33 7.13
C LYS A 161 -11.26 -4.73 8.51
N THR A 162 -10.51 -3.63 8.56
CA THR A 162 -10.30 -2.85 9.77
C THR A 162 -10.54 -1.37 9.49
N GLN A 163 -11.04 -0.63 10.46
CA GLN A 163 -11.26 0.80 10.36
C GLN A 163 -11.00 1.44 11.71
N VAL A 164 -10.38 2.62 11.72
CA VAL A 164 -10.10 3.39 12.92
C VAL A 164 -10.49 4.84 12.71
N SER A 165 -11.27 5.38 13.65
CA SER A 165 -11.60 6.81 13.75
C SER A 165 -10.80 7.41 14.89
N VAL A 166 -9.96 8.40 14.56
CA VAL A 166 -9.12 9.15 15.52
C VAL A 166 -9.72 10.52 15.72
N GLU A 167 -9.76 10.96 16.98
CA GLU A 167 -10.19 12.31 17.37
C GLU A 167 -9.00 13.27 17.42
N PHE A 168 -9.18 14.44 16.81
CA PHE A 168 -8.18 15.51 16.74
C PHE A 168 -8.69 16.79 17.43
N ASP A 169 -7.78 17.55 18.03
CA ASP A 169 -8.07 18.90 18.53
C ASP A 169 -8.10 19.95 17.40
N GLU A 170 -8.30 21.22 17.77
CA GLU A 170 -8.34 22.34 16.83
C GLU A 170 -6.99 22.61 16.17
N GLN A 171 -5.91 22.18 16.78
CA GLN A 171 -4.53 22.32 16.30
C GLN A 171 -4.08 21.12 15.44
N GLY A 172 -4.94 20.08 15.31
CA GLY A 172 -4.64 18.86 14.58
C GLY A 172 -3.82 17.83 15.36
N ASN A 173 -3.69 17.98 16.69
CA ASN A 173 -3.07 16.98 17.53
C ASN A 173 -4.05 15.84 17.83
N VAL A 174 -3.53 14.63 17.98
CA VAL A 174 -4.30 13.46 18.37
C VAL A 174 -4.79 13.60 19.82
N VAL A 175 -6.09 13.49 20.00
CA VAL A 175 -6.74 13.48 21.33
C VAL A 175 -6.94 12.04 21.81
N GLY A 176 -7.41 11.15 20.94
CA GLY A 176 -7.67 9.76 21.28
C GLY A 176 -8.27 8.96 20.12
N ILE A 177 -8.67 7.73 20.42
CA ILE A 177 -9.31 6.84 19.46
C ILE A 177 -10.80 6.77 19.79
N ASP A 178 -11.64 7.21 18.86
CA ASP A 178 -13.10 7.19 19.04
C ASP A 178 -13.68 5.82 18.72
N THR A 179 -13.37 5.28 17.54
CA THR A 179 -14.01 4.03 17.07
C THR A 179 -13.00 3.10 16.43
N VAL A 180 -13.11 1.80 16.72
CA VAL A 180 -12.41 0.72 16.06
C VAL A 180 -13.44 -0.28 15.51
N VAL A 181 -13.36 -0.58 14.21
CA VAL A 181 -14.17 -1.61 13.55
C VAL A 181 -13.27 -2.71 13.02
N VAL A 182 -13.61 -3.97 13.30
CA VAL A 182 -12.94 -5.14 12.75
C VAL A 182 -14.00 -6.09 12.24
N SER A 183 -13.90 -6.45 10.96
CA SER A 183 -14.71 -7.54 10.37
C SER A 183 -13.76 -8.62 9.87
N VAL A 184 -14.00 -9.86 10.21
CA VAL A 184 -13.16 -11.00 9.84
C VAL A 184 -14.02 -12.20 9.45
N MET A 185 -13.67 -12.82 8.33
CA MET A 185 -14.26 -14.07 7.87
C MET A 185 -13.87 -15.20 8.81
N HIS A 186 -14.83 -16.10 9.12
CA HIS A 186 -14.63 -17.19 10.06
C HIS A 186 -15.46 -18.44 9.67
N THR A 187 -15.13 -19.59 10.26
CA THR A 187 -15.91 -20.81 10.10
C THR A 187 -17.27 -20.69 10.78
N GLU A 188 -18.24 -21.48 10.36
CA GLU A 188 -19.56 -21.51 10.98
C GLU A 188 -19.53 -21.93 12.46
N ASP A 189 -18.55 -22.74 12.84
CA ASP A 189 -18.37 -23.27 14.20
C ASP A 189 -17.78 -22.25 15.19
N PHE A 190 -17.28 -21.08 14.72
CA PHE A 190 -16.75 -20.09 15.61
C PHE A 190 -17.86 -19.25 16.23
N GLU A 191 -18.16 -19.50 17.50
CA GLU A 191 -19.17 -18.76 18.25
C GLU A 191 -18.85 -17.25 18.27
N ILE A 192 -19.83 -16.43 17.90
CA ILE A 192 -19.63 -14.99 17.70
C ILE A 192 -19.15 -14.24 18.96
N SER A 193 -19.57 -14.69 20.13
CA SER A 193 -19.13 -14.13 21.41
C SER A 193 -17.65 -14.42 21.70
N GLU A 194 -17.21 -15.62 21.37
CA GLU A 194 -15.80 -16.04 21.50
C GLU A 194 -14.93 -15.35 20.47
N LEU A 195 -15.38 -15.26 19.21
CA LEU A 195 -14.70 -14.50 18.16
C LEU A 195 -14.49 -13.04 18.58
N ARG A 196 -15.53 -12.38 19.08
CA ARG A 196 -15.45 -10.98 19.54
C ARG A 196 -14.43 -10.81 20.67
N ARG A 197 -14.42 -11.71 21.65
CA ARG A 197 -13.42 -11.72 22.71
C ARG A 197 -12.02 -11.92 22.17
N TYR A 198 -11.83 -12.93 21.29
CA TYR A 198 -10.55 -13.25 20.67
C TYR A 198 -9.97 -12.05 19.88
N ILE A 199 -10.78 -11.40 19.04
CA ILE A 199 -10.35 -10.24 18.26
C ILE A 199 -10.06 -9.04 19.17
N ARG A 200 -10.89 -8.80 20.21
CA ARG A 200 -10.66 -7.72 21.18
C ARG A 200 -9.32 -7.87 21.90
N GLU A 201 -9.04 -9.05 22.42
CA GLU A 201 -7.86 -9.33 23.25
C GLU A 201 -6.60 -9.65 22.43
N GLY A 202 -6.75 -10.37 21.30
CA GLY A 202 -5.64 -10.86 20.48
C GLY A 202 -5.22 -9.93 19.34
N VAL A 203 -6.12 -9.05 18.90
CA VAL A 203 -5.86 -8.12 17.77
C VAL A 203 -5.88 -6.68 18.23
N ILE A 204 -7.01 -6.19 18.76
CA ILE A 204 -7.21 -4.75 19.02
C ILE A 204 -6.31 -4.28 20.17
N ALA A 205 -6.39 -4.92 21.34
CA ALA A 205 -5.65 -4.47 22.51
C ALA A 205 -4.12 -4.44 22.33
N PRO A 206 -3.48 -5.47 21.74
CA PRO A 206 -2.04 -5.44 21.49
C PRO A 206 -1.60 -4.33 20.53
N VAL A 207 -2.37 -4.12 19.45
CA VAL A 207 -2.06 -3.07 18.46
C VAL A 207 -2.19 -1.69 19.07
N LEU A 208 -3.29 -1.40 19.77
CA LEU A 208 -3.47 -0.11 20.44
C LEU A 208 -2.35 0.18 21.43
N LYS A 209 -1.97 -0.83 22.22
CA LYS A 209 -0.87 -0.71 23.19
C LYS A 209 0.47 -0.38 22.53
N GLN A 210 0.75 -0.94 21.34
CA GLN A 210 1.96 -0.64 20.58
C GLN A 210 2.07 0.85 20.21
N TYR A 211 0.94 1.50 19.95
CA TYR A 211 0.85 2.94 19.64
C TYR A 211 0.57 3.81 20.89
N GLY A 212 0.65 3.24 22.09
CA GLY A 212 0.52 3.99 23.35
C GLY A 212 -0.90 4.23 23.83
N PHE A 213 -1.90 3.51 23.28
CA PHE A 213 -3.30 3.64 23.68
C PHE A 213 -3.77 2.42 24.47
N ASP A 214 -4.69 2.67 25.42
CA ASP A 214 -5.39 1.61 26.15
C ASP A 214 -6.76 1.35 25.53
N ILE A 215 -7.11 0.07 25.34
CA ILE A 215 -8.39 -0.33 24.77
C ILE A 215 -9.60 0.14 25.60
N SER A 216 -9.44 0.37 26.89
CA SER A 216 -10.50 0.90 27.76
C SER A 216 -10.85 2.36 27.46
N GLN A 217 -9.98 3.09 26.77
CA GLN A 217 -10.18 4.50 26.38
C GLN A 217 -10.89 4.64 25.03
N VAL A 218 -11.08 3.54 24.28
CA VAL A 218 -11.80 3.57 23.00
C VAL A 218 -13.29 3.63 23.24
N ALA A 219 -13.96 4.66 22.69
CA ALA A 219 -15.37 4.88 22.96
C ALA A 219 -16.25 3.78 22.33
N ASN A 220 -15.94 3.34 21.11
CA ASN A 220 -16.74 2.38 20.37
C ASN A 220 -15.85 1.28 19.75
N ILE A 221 -16.21 0.01 19.98
CA ILE A 221 -15.55 -1.15 19.36
C ILE A 221 -16.61 -2.02 18.73
N HIS A 222 -16.50 -2.21 17.39
CA HIS A 222 -17.41 -3.04 16.61
C HIS A 222 -16.64 -4.21 16.01
N ILE A 223 -17.00 -5.44 16.38
CA ILE A 223 -16.38 -6.66 15.87
C ILE A 223 -17.49 -7.52 15.26
N ASN A 224 -17.40 -7.78 13.96
CA ASN A 224 -18.44 -8.44 13.16
C ASN A 224 -19.83 -7.93 13.59
N PRO A 225 -20.13 -6.63 13.37
CA PRO A 225 -21.37 -6.01 13.90
C PRO A 225 -22.64 -6.61 13.31
N THR A 226 -22.57 -7.15 12.10
CA THR A 226 -23.69 -7.85 11.43
C THR A 226 -23.86 -9.31 11.91
N GLY A 227 -22.97 -9.80 12.76
CA GLY A 227 -22.95 -11.20 13.23
C GLY A 227 -22.02 -12.09 12.41
N LYS A 228 -22.53 -13.18 11.84
CA LYS A 228 -21.74 -14.16 11.09
C LYS A 228 -21.17 -13.55 9.80
N PHE A 229 -19.90 -13.90 9.51
CA PHE A 229 -19.21 -13.60 8.25
C PHE A 229 -18.51 -14.88 7.78
N VAL A 230 -19.26 -15.82 7.23
CA VAL A 230 -18.78 -17.15 6.82
C VAL A 230 -18.46 -17.19 5.33
N ILE A 231 -19.26 -16.55 4.49
CA ILE A 231 -18.97 -16.40 3.05
C ILE A 231 -18.24 -15.08 2.83
N GLY A 232 -17.04 -15.15 2.28
CA GLY A 232 -16.18 -14.00 2.03
C GLY A 232 -15.05 -14.35 1.06
N GLY A 233 -14.05 -13.48 0.96
CA GLY A 233 -13.00 -13.63 -0.02
C GLY A 233 -13.54 -13.59 -1.45
N PRO A 234 -12.82 -14.17 -2.43
CA PRO A 234 -13.25 -14.19 -3.83
C PRO A 234 -14.57 -14.93 -4.09
N ASP A 235 -15.05 -15.72 -3.15
CA ASP A 235 -16.39 -16.34 -3.23
C ASP A 235 -17.51 -15.36 -2.89
N GLY A 236 -17.24 -14.43 -1.98
CA GLY A 236 -18.23 -13.42 -1.57
C GLY A 236 -18.24 -12.18 -2.43
N ASP A 237 -17.11 -11.79 -3.00
CA ASP A 237 -16.95 -10.58 -3.81
C ASP A 237 -15.81 -10.73 -4.83
N THR A 238 -15.96 -10.13 -5.99
CA THR A 238 -14.94 -10.12 -7.04
C THR A 238 -13.83 -9.13 -6.71
N GLY A 239 -12.56 -9.58 -6.82
CA GLY A 239 -11.38 -8.76 -6.64
C GLY A 239 -10.66 -8.44 -7.95
N LEU A 240 -10.10 -7.24 -8.04
CA LEU A 240 -9.27 -6.79 -9.16
C LEU A 240 -8.01 -6.07 -8.65
N THR A 241 -6.92 -6.19 -9.41
CA THR A 241 -5.70 -5.41 -9.19
C THR A 241 -6.00 -3.91 -9.21
N GLY A 242 -5.43 -3.16 -8.28
CA GLY A 242 -5.50 -1.70 -8.28
C GLY A 242 -6.80 -1.09 -7.76
N ARG A 243 -7.65 -1.86 -7.06
CA ARG A 243 -8.90 -1.36 -6.47
C ARG A 243 -8.79 -0.98 -4.99
N LYS A 244 -7.61 -1.04 -4.40
CA LYS A 244 -7.35 -0.67 -2.99
C LYS A 244 -6.29 0.43 -2.86
N ILE A 245 -6.25 1.36 -3.82
CA ILE A 245 -5.22 2.41 -3.93
C ILE A 245 -5.16 3.36 -2.71
N ILE A 246 -6.26 3.60 -2.03
CA ILE A 246 -6.31 4.42 -0.81
C ILE A 246 -5.78 3.63 0.39
N VAL A 247 -6.09 2.33 0.48
CA VAL A 247 -5.52 1.41 1.49
C VAL A 247 -4.00 1.27 1.27
N ASP A 248 -3.57 1.19 0.02
CA ASP A 248 -2.15 1.08 -0.35
C ASP A 248 -1.33 2.29 0.09
N THR A 249 -1.94 3.46 0.26
CA THR A 249 -1.27 4.72 0.52
C THR A 249 -1.52 5.24 1.94
N TYR A 250 -2.35 6.25 2.11
CA TYR A 250 -2.47 7.01 3.35
C TYR A 250 -3.85 6.95 3.99
N GLY A 251 -4.72 6.03 3.57
CA GLY A 251 -6.07 5.88 4.12
C GLY A 251 -6.94 7.14 3.95
N GLY A 252 -6.68 7.94 2.91
CA GLY A 252 -7.40 9.17 2.61
C GLY A 252 -6.86 10.43 3.29
N TYR A 253 -5.83 10.31 4.15
CA TYR A 253 -5.28 11.46 4.88
C TYR A 253 -4.50 12.42 3.96
N PHE A 254 -3.71 11.90 3.03
CA PHE A 254 -3.07 12.65 1.97
C PHE A 254 -3.71 12.33 0.61
N SER A 255 -3.52 13.19 -0.36
CA SER A 255 -4.03 13.03 -1.71
C SER A 255 -3.49 11.78 -2.40
N HIS A 256 -4.20 11.33 -3.43
CA HIS A 256 -3.81 10.24 -4.31
C HIS A 256 -3.97 10.67 -5.77
N GLY A 257 -3.03 10.29 -6.64
CA GLY A 257 -3.08 10.66 -8.06
C GLY A 257 -3.99 9.77 -8.93
N GLY A 258 -4.50 8.67 -8.37
CA GLY A 258 -5.40 7.73 -9.05
C GLY A 258 -4.70 6.53 -9.68
N GLY A 259 -3.37 6.55 -9.85
CA GLY A 259 -2.61 5.45 -10.42
C GLY A 259 -2.43 4.28 -9.44
N ALA A 260 -2.78 3.06 -9.85
CA ALA A 260 -2.51 1.85 -9.09
C ALA A 260 -1.03 1.47 -9.14
N PHE A 261 -0.54 0.78 -8.10
CA PHE A 261 0.85 0.36 -7.99
C PHE A 261 1.06 -1.11 -8.39
N SER A 262 0.27 -2.01 -7.81
CA SER A 262 0.44 -3.45 -7.98
C SER A 262 0.40 -3.89 -9.43
N GLY A 263 1.24 -4.85 -9.80
CA GLY A 263 1.37 -5.37 -11.16
C GLY A 263 2.18 -4.51 -12.12
N LYS A 264 2.62 -3.32 -11.71
CA LYS A 264 3.41 -2.39 -12.54
C LYS A 264 4.89 -2.45 -12.21
N ASP A 265 5.76 -2.64 -13.21
CA ASP A 265 7.21 -2.49 -13.05
C ASP A 265 7.62 -1.04 -12.78
N PRO A 266 8.84 -0.77 -12.27
CA PRO A 266 9.24 0.56 -11.80
C PRO A 266 9.39 1.63 -12.90
N THR A 267 9.28 1.28 -14.16
CA THR A 267 9.28 2.28 -15.26
C THR A 267 7.96 3.03 -15.36
N LYS A 268 6.90 2.51 -14.73
CA LYS A 268 5.62 3.17 -14.61
C LYS A 268 5.69 4.19 -13.47
N VAL A 269 5.61 5.48 -13.83
CA VAL A 269 5.73 6.60 -12.88
C VAL A 269 4.62 6.64 -11.85
N ASP A 270 3.45 6.07 -12.13
CA ASP A 270 2.40 5.88 -11.13
C ASP A 270 2.94 5.25 -9.85
N ARG A 271 3.80 4.24 -9.99
CA ARG A 271 4.42 3.54 -8.87
C ARG A 271 5.71 4.23 -8.42
N SER A 272 6.69 4.37 -9.29
CA SER A 272 8.01 4.92 -8.93
C SER A 272 7.95 6.37 -8.48
N GLY A 273 7.15 7.21 -9.13
CA GLY A 273 6.93 8.60 -8.75
C GLY A 273 6.26 8.75 -7.38
N ALA A 274 5.26 7.90 -7.07
CA ALA A 274 4.62 7.91 -5.76
C ALA A 274 5.59 7.48 -4.63
N TYR A 275 6.46 6.50 -4.89
CA TYR A 275 7.49 6.08 -3.95
C TYR A 275 8.54 7.18 -3.72
N MET A 276 8.95 7.87 -4.78
CA MET A 276 9.86 9.01 -4.66
C MET A 276 9.22 10.18 -3.93
N ALA A 277 7.95 10.47 -4.19
CA ALA A 277 7.21 11.51 -3.47
C ALA A 277 7.11 11.19 -1.96
N ARG A 278 6.89 9.90 -1.59
CA ARG A 278 6.95 9.46 -0.18
C ARG A 278 8.34 9.64 0.41
N TYR A 279 9.38 9.21 -0.29
CA TYR A 279 10.77 9.39 0.15
C TYR A 279 11.08 10.85 0.46
N MET A 280 10.71 11.76 -0.43
CA MET A 280 10.94 13.20 -0.27
C MET A 280 10.15 13.76 0.92
N ALA A 281 8.85 13.46 1.02
CA ALA A 281 8.00 13.93 2.12
C ALA A 281 8.52 13.44 3.48
N LYS A 282 8.91 12.15 3.55
CA LYS A 282 9.45 11.55 4.77
C LYS A 282 10.76 12.20 5.20
N ASN A 283 11.65 12.50 4.27
CA ASN A 283 12.93 13.15 4.57
C ASN A 283 12.76 14.64 4.99
N LEU A 284 11.79 15.37 4.45
CA LEU A 284 11.47 16.72 4.93
C LEU A 284 11.00 16.72 6.38
N VAL A 285 10.10 15.79 6.73
CA VAL A 285 9.61 15.65 8.11
C VAL A 285 10.70 15.15 9.04
N ALA A 286 11.49 14.14 8.64
CA ALA A 286 12.62 13.63 9.42
C ALA A 286 13.71 14.67 9.65
N ALA A 287 13.94 15.58 8.69
CA ALA A 287 14.83 16.74 8.85
C ALA A 287 14.30 17.78 9.84
N GLY A 288 13.05 17.66 10.26
CA GLY A 288 12.36 18.62 11.14
C GLY A 288 12.02 19.93 10.46
N LEU A 289 11.91 19.96 9.12
CA LEU A 289 11.53 21.14 8.34
C LEU A 289 10.03 21.44 8.43
N ALA A 290 9.21 20.43 8.65
CA ALA A 290 7.78 20.53 8.93
C ALA A 290 7.30 19.35 9.77
N SER A 291 6.14 19.46 10.40
CA SER A 291 5.50 18.34 11.12
C SER A 291 4.55 17.53 10.23
N GLN A 292 4.12 18.11 9.11
CA GLN A 292 3.27 17.47 8.10
C GLN A 292 3.66 17.99 6.72
N VAL A 293 3.78 17.10 5.74
CA VAL A 293 4.16 17.45 4.37
C VAL A 293 3.43 16.56 3.38
N GLN A 294 2.96 17.16 2.30
CA GLN A 294 2.59 16.49 1.06
C GLN A 294 3.47 16.97 -0.09
N VAL A 295 3.98 16.03 -0.87
CA VAL A 295 4.74 16.30 -2.10
C VAL A 295 3.92 15.80 -3.28
N GLN A 296 3.77 16.64 -4.32
CA GLN A 296 3.20 16.28 -5.60
C GLN A 296 4.28 16.28 -6.67
N LEU A 297 4.32 15.21 -7.47
CA LEU A 297 5.02 15.13 -8.74
C LEU A 297 4.00 15.01 -9.88
N ALA A 298 4.28 15.63 -11.02
CA ALA A 298 3.48 15.41 -12.23
C ALA A 298 4.40 15.20 -13.43
N TYR A 299 4.03 14.24 -14.28
CA TYR A 299 4.78 13.90 -15.50
C TYR A 299 3.90 14.03 -16.74
N ALA A 300 4.56 14.30 -17.87
CA ALA A 300 3.98 14.18 -19.20
C ALA A 300 4.63 12.99 -19.92
N ILE A 301 3.83 12.27 -20.72
CA ILE A 301 4.32 11.14 -21.50
C ILE A 301 5.51 11.56 -22.38
N GLY A 302 6.56 10.73 -22.40
CA GLY A 302 7.78 10.99 -23.19
C GLY A 302 8.70 12.08 -22.65
N VAL A 303 8.38 12.74 -21.53
CA VAL A 303 9.22 13.76 -20.90
C VAL A 303 9.88 13.19 -19.66
N ALA A 304 11.21 13.31 -19.54
CA ALA A 304 11.96 12.75 -18.42
C ALA A 304 11.79 13.57 -17.13
N GLU A 305 11.90 14.90 -17.24
CA GLU A 305 11.75 15.79 -16.09
C GLU A 305 10.28 15.95 -15.70
N PRO A 306 9.94 16.01 -14.40
CA PRO A 306 8.57 16.29 -13.99
C PRO A 306 8.14 17.70 -14.43
N VAL A 307 6.94 17.80 -15.00
CA VAL A 307 6.36 19.09 -15.42
C VAL A 307 6.02 19.98 -14.22
N SER A 308 5.78 19.39 -13.05
CA SER A 308 5.67 20.12 -11.79
C SER A 308 6.16 19.30 -10.60
N VAL A 309 6.70 20.02 -9.61
CA VAL A 309 7.00 19.52 -8.25
C VAL A 309 6.45 20.56 -7.29
N ARG A 310 5.62 20.13 -6.35
CA ARG A 310 5.04 21.00 -5.32
C ARG A 310 5.17 20.35 -3.95
N VAL A 311 5.57 21.15 -2.97
CA VAL A 311 5.48 20.84 -1.55
C VAL A 311 4.31 21.61 -0.96
N ASP A 312 3.59 21.00 -0.03
CA ASP A 312 2.58 21.63 0.82
C ASP A 312 2.83 21.16 2.26
N SER A 313 3.24 22.06 3.12
CA SER A 313 3.52 21.79 4.53
C SER A 313 2.30 21.98 5.44
N TYR A 314 1.14 22.31 4.89
CA TYR A 314 -0.08 22.63 5.63
C TYR A 314 0.13 23.70 6.70
N GLY A 315 1.03 24.66 6.44
CA GLY A 315 1.38 25.73 7.37
C GLY A 315 2.27 25.30 8.55
N THR A 316 2.80 24.07 8.53
CA THR A 316 3.70 23.58 9.61
C THR A 316 5.18 23.74 9.28
N GLY A 317 5.50 24.32 8.10
CA GLY A 317 6.86 24.52 7.63
C GLY A 317 7.65 25.52 8.46
N LYS A 318 8.93 25.21 8.70
CA LYS A 318 9.91 26.16 9.29
C LYS A 318 10.57 27.06 8.26
N ILE A 319 10.50 26.68 6.99
CA ILE A 319 10.88 27.46 5.82
C ILE A 319 9.70 27.43 4.84
N ALA A 320 9.71 28.28 3.84
CA ALA A 320 8.65 28.35 2.83
C ALA A 320 8.55 27.07 2.01
N ASP A 321 7.35 26.71 1.55
CA ASP A 321 7.10 25.52 0.72
C ASP A 321 7.87 25.57 -0.60
N GLU A 322 8.06 26.78 -1.17
CA GLU A 322 8.87 27.00 -2.36
C GLU A 322 10.36 26.71 -2.11
N GLU A 323 10.87 27.03 -0.92
CA GLU A 323 12.25 26.73 -0.53
C GLU A 323 12.43 25.21 -0.35
N MET A 324 11.48 24.52 0.30
CA MET A 324 11.48 23.06 0.39
C MET A 324 11.46 22.43 -1.00
N THR A 325 10.63 22.96 -1.91
CA THR A 325 10.55 22.48 -3.30
C THR A 325 11.89 22.65 -4.03
N ALA A 326 12.55 23.80 -3.86
CA ALA A 326 13.85 24.08 -4.46
C ALA A 326 14.95 23.15 -3.90
N LEU A 327 14.93 22.85 -2.60
CA LEU A 327 15.84 21.89 -1.97
C LEU A 327 15.67 20.49 -2.56
N LEU A 328 14.45 20.02 -2.71
CA LEU A 328 14.17 18.69 -3.29
C LEU A 328 14.64 18.60 -4.75
N ARG A 329 14.37 19.62 -5.58
CA ARG A 329 14.85 19.66 -6.96
C ARG A 329 16.38 19.69 -7.08
N LYS A 330 17.06 20.25 -6.08
CA LYS A 330 18.53 20.29 -6.04
C LYS A 330 19.16 18.97 -5.61
N THR A 331 18.48 18.22 -4.73
CA THR A 331 19.05 17.04 -4.08
C THR A 331 18.57 15.72 -4.67
N CYS A 332 17.50 15.72 -5.47
CA CYS A 332 16.90 14.52 -6.03
C CYS A 332 16.88 14.58 -7.56
N ASP A 333 17.35 13.51 -8.19
CA ASP A 333 17.10 13.25 -9.61
C ASP A 333 15.68 12.68 -9.76
N LEU A 334 14.78 13.49 -10.31
CA LEU A 334 13.36 13.15 -10.44
C LEU A 334 13.01 12.56 -11.80
N THR A 335 13.98 12.27 -12.65
CA THR A 335 13.75 11.49 -13.88
C THR A 335 13.36 10.04 -13.53
N PRO A 336 12.58 9.34 -14.36
CA PRO A 336 12.24 7.94 -14.10
C PRO A 336 13.47 7.06 -13.82
N ALA A 337 14.56 7.25 -14.58
CA ALA A 337 15.82 6.54 -14.38
C ALA A 337 16.48 6.90 -13.05
N GLY A 338 16.51 8.18 -12.68
CA GLY A 338 17.04 8.68 -11.42
C GLY A 338 16.31 8.08 -10.22
N ILE A 339 14.99 8.05 -10.26
CA ILE A 339 14.14 7.43 -9.21
C ILE A 339 14.43 5.94 -9.07
N ILE A 340 14.42 5.19 -10.20
CA ILE A 340 14.69 3.76 -10.21
C ILE A 340 16.07 3.44 -9.60
N ASN A 341 17.07 4.22 -9.97
CA ASN A 341 18.44 4.04 -9.45
C ASN A 341 18.55 4.41 -7.97
N LYS A 342 18.01 5.57 -7.55
CA LYS A 342 18.06 6.03 -6.15
C LYS A 342 17.38 5.04 -5.21
N LEU A 343 16.19 4.56 -5.58
CA LEU A 343 15.39 3.66 -4.76
C LEU A 343 15.65 2.19 -5.08
N GLN A 344 16.57 1.86 -6.00
CA GLN A 344 16.94 0.50 -6.39
C GLN A 344 15.71 -0.39 -6.72
N LEU A 345 14.81 0.14 -7.55
CA LEU A 345 13.49 -0.44 -7.78
C LEU A 345 13.47 -1.66 -8.72
N ARG A 346 14.60 -2.06 -9.32
CA ARG A 346 14.66 -3.25 -10.20
C ARG A 346 14.86 -4.56 -9.42
N ARG A 347 14.76 -4.53 -8.08
CA ARG A 347 14.82 -5.71 -7.21
C ARG A 347 13.44 -6.33 -7.01
N PRO A 348 13.33 -7.64 -6.74
CA PRO A 348 12.07 -8.31 -6.42
C PRO A 348 11.65 -8.00 -4.97
N ILE A 349 11.01 -6.85 -4.74
CA ILE A 349 10.63 -6.32 -3.43
C ILE A 349 9.13 -6.02 -3.31
N TYR A 350 8.35 -6.33 -4.35
CA TYR A 350 6.98 -5.88 -4.51
C TYR A 350 5.94 -6.80 -3.85
N GLY A 351 6.21 -8.09 -3.73
CA GLY A 351 5.32 -9.01 -3.02
C GLY A 351 5.08 -8.62 -1.56
N LYS A 352 6.05 -7.97 -0.90
CA LYS A 352 5.89 -7.43 0.46
C LYS A 352 4.92 -6.25 0.49
N THR A 353 4.98 -5.34 -0.49
CA THR A 353 4.15 -4.13 -0.51
C THR A 353 2.67 -4.42 -0.64
N ALA A 354 2.29 -5.40 -1.46
CA ALA A 354 0.90 -5.80 -1.65
C ALA A 354 0.25 -6.37 -0.39
N ARG A 355 1.04 -6.95 0.53
CA ARG A 355 0.57 -7.62 1.75
C ARG A 355 0.63 -6.75 3.00
N GLU A 356 1.72 -6.03 3.19
CA GLU A 356 2.00 -5.28 4.41
C GLU A 356 1.69 -3.78 4.26
N GLY A 357 1.53 -3.30 3.04
CA GLY A 357 1.32 -1.90 2.67
C GLY A 357 2.53 -1.30 1.95
N HIS A 358 2.29 -0.26 1.18
CA HIS A 358 3.34 0.39 0.37
C HIS A 358 4.13 1.43 1.15
N PHE A 359 3.55 2.06 2.19
CA PHE A 359 4.20 3.12 2.97
C PHE A 359 4.19 2.82 4.47
N GLY A 360 5.20 3.30 5.19
CA GLY A 360 5.36 3.07 6.63
C GLY A 360 5.79 1.64 6.98
N VAL A 361 6.38 0.91 6.04
CA VAL A 361 6.92 -0.45 6.22
C VAL A 361 8.44 -0.37 6.23
N GLU A 362 9.06 -0.80 7.33
CA GLU A 362 10.52 -0.84 7.47
C GLU A 362 11.18 -1.62 6.32
N ASP A 363 12.44 -1.29 6.02
CA ASP A 363 13.28 -1.89 4.97
C ASP A 363 12.89 -1.63 3.52
N LEU A 364 11.82 -0.88 3.26
CA LEU A 364 11.54 -0.43 1.89
C LEU A 364 12.41 0.80 1.54
N PRO A 365 13.01 0.86 0.34
CA PRO A 365 13.98 1.91 -0.01
C PRO A 365 13.45 3.33 0.13
N TRP A 366 12.18 3.55 -0.17
CA TRP A 366 11.54 4.87 -0.06
C TRP A 366 11.16 5.26 1.37
N GLU A 367 11.36 4.38 2.33
CA GLU A 367 11.19 4.68 3.75
C GLU A 367 12.50 5.12 4.43
N ALA A 368 13.63 5.14 3.70
CA ALA A 368 14.89 5.63 4.21
C ALA A 368 14.85 7.16 4.46
N THR A 369 15.57 7.59 5.51
CA THR A 369 15.69 9.01 5.90
C THR A 369 17.11 9.55 5.73
N ASP A 370 17.86 8.96 4.80
CA ASP A 370 19.28 9.25 4.52
C ASP A 370 19.51 10.67 3.98
N LEU A 371 18.51 11.30 3.38
CA LEU A 371 18.56 12.67 2.87
C LEU A 371 18.30 13.73 3.98
N ALA A 372 17.73 13.36 5.12
CA ALA A 372 17.26 14.30 6.13
C ALA A 372 18.37 15.22 6.68
N ALA A 373 19.56 14.69 6.95
CA ALA A 373 20.69 15.47 7.45
C ALA A 373 21.19 16.51 6.44
N GLU A 374 21.21 16.16 5.15
CA GLU A 374 21.58 17.07 4.08
C GLU A 374 20.54 18.19 3.92
N LEU A 375 19.25 17.85 3.89
CA LEU A 375 18.16 18.83 3.81
C LEU A 375 18.21 19.83 4.97
N LYS A 376 18.41 19.33 6.20
CA LYS A 376 18.55 20.19 7.39
C LYS A 376 19.71 21.16 7.25
N LYS A 377 20.88 20.68 6.82
CA LYS A 377 22.06 21.52 6.60
C LYS A 377 21.82 22.59 5.52
N LEU A 378 21.23 22.22 4.40
CA LEU A 378 20.95 23.14 3.29
C LEU A 378 19.89 24.19 3.66
N ALA A 379 18.94 23.84 4.51
CA ALA A 379 17.93 24.76 5.05
C ALA A 379 18.48 25.70 6.13
N GLY A 380 19.69 25.48 6.63
CA GLY A 380 20.32 26.34 7.65
C GLY A 380 19.74 26.23 9.05
N ILE A 381 19.11 25.08 9.42
CA ILE A 381 18.47 24.87 10.73
C ILE A 381 19.00 23.63 11.46
#